data_c000fb984c9af4087d22a277a38b30dc
#
_entry.id   c000fb984c9af4087d22a277a38b30dc
#
_cell.length_a   1.000
_cell.length_b   1.000
_cell.length_c   1.000
_cell.angle_alpha   90.00
_cell.angle_beta   90.00
_cell.angle_gamma   90.00
#
_symmetry.space_group_name_H-M   'P 1'
#
loop_
_entity.id
_entity.type
_entity.pdbx_description
1 polymer ?
#
loop_
_entity_poly.entity_id
_entity_poly.type
_entity_poly.pdbx_seq_one_letter_code
_entity_poly.pdbx_strand_id
1 'polypeptide(L)'
;MTTGFRTTPGTLAPPGSSLVVIHADESCLGNQNEGPSPGGAGALIEFTADGTPTRRDFFLCAPSTTNNRMALTGAIELLKLLAEPGRVRYYSDSQYLVKGITEWVFDWERRGWKRKGGAVENLELWQELRRVTRHRAVAWQWLRGHAGHAKNEYADHLAVRAAGDQIASDGLAASQLGSWLAEQQSKGKFSGYDPDQELERLAGDQPTPA
;
A
#
# COMPACT_ATOMS: atom_id res chain seq x y z
N MET A 1 -19.01 -6.76 -17.20
CA MET A 1 -17.85 -6.92 -18.09
C MET A 1 -16.63 -6.65 -17.23
N THR A 2 -15.90 -7.70 -16.87
CA THR A 2 -14.70 -7.62 -16.02
C THR A 2 -13.57 -7.12 -16.91
N THR A 3 -13.18 -5.86 -16.74
CA THR A 3 -11.96 -5.32 -17.34
C THR A 3 -10.77 -5.95 -16.61
N GLY A 4 -10.28 -7.06 -17.14
CA GLY A 4 -9.06 -7.69 -16.68
C GLY A 4 -7.87 -6.81 -16.99
N PHE A 5 -7.24 -6.28 -15.94
CA PHE A 5 -5.93 -5.64 -16.03
C PHE A 5 -4.92 -6.70 -16.49
N ARG A 6 -4.36 -6.53 -17.68
CA ARG A 6 -3.21 -7.32 -18.15
C ARG A 6 -1.96 -6.67 -17.56
N THR A 7 -1.48 -7.19 -16.45
CA THR A 7 -0.15 -6.85 -15.95
C THR A 7 0.88 -7.77 -16.58
N THR A 8 1.79 -7.21 -17.33
CA THR A 8 3.06 -7.89 -17.63
C THR A 8 3.85 -7.91 -16.33
N PRO A 9 4.27 -9.06 -15.80
CA PRO A 9 5.05 -9.09 -14.58
C PRO A 9 6.42 -8.47 -14.84
N GLY A 10 6.59 -7.21 -14.53
CA GLY A 10 7.90 -6.60 -14.39
C GLY A 10 8.52 -7.16 -13.11
N THR A 11 9.52 -8.02 -13.24
CA THR A 11 10.29 -8.57 -12.11
C THR A 11 10.91 -7.43 -11.33
N LEU A 12 10.50 -7.24 -10.08
CA LEU A 12 10.79 -6.02 -9.34
C LEU A 12 11.74 -6.14 -8.20
N ALA A 13 11.85 -7.27 -7.60
CA ALA A 13 12.87 -7.52 -6.60
C ALA A 13 13.70 -8.71 -7.04
N PRO A 14 15.02 -8.72 -6.81
CA PRO A 14 15.81 -9.90 -6.97
C PRO A 14 15.17 -11.04 -6.16
N PRO A 15 15.07 -12.26 -6.71
CA PRO A 15 14.47 -13.37 -5.97
C PRO A 15 15.24 -13.56 -4.66
N GLY A 16 14.55 -13.46 -3.54
CA GLY A 16 14.96 -14.13 -2.32
C GLY A 16 15.68 -13.35 -1.23
N SER A 17 16.09 -12.08 -1.36
CA SER A 17 16.89 -11.45 -0.28
C SER A 17 16.58 -10.00 0.06
N SER A 18 16.01 -9.23 -0.83
CA SER A 18 15.79 -7.80 -0.56
C SER A 18 14.50 -7.54 0.20
N LEU A 19 14.61 -6.77 1.27
CA LEU A 19 13.43 -6.19 1.92
C LEU A 19 12.79 -5.19 0.97
N VAL A 20 11.48 -5.32 0.76
CA VAL A 20 10.65 -4.32 0.08
C VAL A 20 9.93 -3.50 1.15
N VAL A 21 10.11 -2.19 1.12
CA VAL A 21 9.40 -1.25 2.00
C VAL A 21 8.30 -0.57 1.19
N ILE A 22 7.09 -0.58 1.72
CA ILE A 22 5.91 0.01 1.10
C ILE A 22 5.33 1.05 2.04
N HIS A 23 5.04 2.24 1.51
CA HIS A 23 4.17 3.23 2.15
C HIS A 23 2.94 3.39 1.28
N ALA A 24 1.77 3.11 1.82
CA ALA A 24 0.51 3.10 1.08
C ALA A 24 -0.57 3.92 1.79
N ASP A 25 -1.42 4.52 0.99
CA ASP A 25 -2.56 5.32 1.42
C ASP A 25 -3.75 5.14 0.46
N GLU A 26 -4.93 5.53 0.89
CA GLU A 26 -6.14 5.51 0.09
C GLU A 26 -6.93 6.82 0.23
N SER A 27 -7.68 7.16 -0.82
CA SER A 27 -8.55 8.33 -0.84
C SER A 27 -9.89 8.01 -1.50
N CYS A 28 -10.98 8.51 -0.93
CA CYS A 28 -12.29 8.53 -1.58
C CYS A 28 -12.83 9.96 -1.60
N LEU A 29 -13.21 10.41 -2.79
CA LEU A 29 -13.76 11.73 -2.98
C LEU A 29 -15.21 11.78 -2.45
N GLY A 30 -15.53 12.78 -1.63
CA GLY A 30 -16.89 12.93 -1.10
C GLY A 30 -17.23 12.06 0.11
N ASN A 31 -16.26 11.68 0.92
CA ASN A 31 -16.42 10.92 2.18
C ASN A 31 -17.47 11.48 3.17
N GLN A 32 -17.97 12.69 2.93
CA GLN A 32 -19.05 13.31 3.73
C GLN A 32 -20.44 12.96 3.21
N ASN A 33 -20.53 12.30 2.05
CA ASN A 33 -21.79 11.83 1.49
C ASN A 33 -22.00 10.36 1.87
N GLU A 34 -23.22 9.99 2.21
CA GLU A 34 -23.58 8.59 2.43
C GLU A 34 -23.50 7.82 1.12
N GLY A 35 -22.58 6.86 1.01
CA GLY A 35 -22.49 5.94 -0.12
C GLY A 35 -21.12 5.85 -0.80
N PRO A 36 -20.99 4.95 -1.77
CA PRO A 36 -19.76 4.77 -2.55
C PRO A 36 -19.45 6.00 -3.41
N SER A 37 -18.17 6.36 -3.46
CA SER A 37 -17.63 7.51 -4.20
C SER A 37 -16.43 7.09 -5.04
N PRO A 38 -16.01 7.89 -6.03
CA PRO A 38 -14.75 7.68 -6.71
C PRO A 38 -13.59 7.61 -5.72
N GLY A 39 -12.75 6.60 -5.83
CA GLY A 39 -11.61 6.42 -4.94
C GLY A 39 -10.35 6.03 -5.66
N GLY A 40 -9.23 6.15 -4.95
CA GLY A 40 -7.91 5.78 -5.38
C GLY A 40 -7.10 5.15 -4.25
N ALA A 41 -6.15 4.32 -4.60
CA ALA A 41 -5.08 3.86 -3.73
C ALA A 41 -3.74 4.24 -4.36
N GLY A 42 -2.79 4.64 -3.53
CA GLY A 42 -1.44 5.01 -3.93
C GLY A 42 -0.41 4.36 -3.04
N ALA A 43 0.75 4.02 -3.60
CA ALA A 43 1.86 3.47 -2.83
C ALA A 43 3.20 3.84 -3.43
N LEU A 44 4.15 4.11 -2.55
CA LEU A 44 5.58 4.15 -2.82
C LEU A 44 6.19 2.80 -2.45
N ILE A 45 6.92 2.20 -3.37
CA ILE A 45 7.63 0.94 -3.18
C ILE A 45 9.12 1.22 -3.25
N GLU A 46 9.85 0.81 -2.22
CA GLU A 46 11.29 1.01 -2.10
C GLU A 46 12.01 -0.31 -1.84
N PHE A 47 13.15 -0.49 -2.45
CA PHE A 47 14.06 -1.62 -2.22
C PHE A 47 15.48 -1.25 -2.65
N THR A 48 16.46 -2.05 -2.25
CA THR A 48 17.83 -1.87 -2.71
C THR A 48 18.12 -2.90 -3.80
N ALA A 49 18.52 -2.41 -4.97
CA ALA A 49 18.99 -3.23 -6.09
C ALA A 49 20.46 -2.92 -6.35
N ASP A 50 21.30 -3.93 -6.31
CA ASP A 50 22.76 -3.80 -6.51
C ASP A 50 23.40 -2.69 -5.65
N GLY A 51 22.97 -2.61 -4.38
CA GLY A 51 23.43 -1.60 -3.45
C GLY A 51 22.83 -0.20 -3.66
N THR A 52 21.93 -0.02 -4.62
CA THR A 52 21.33 1.28 -4.97
C THR A 52 19.87 1.35 -4.56
N PRO A 53 19.43 2.39 -3.82
CA PRO A 53 18.03 2.65 -3.54
C PRO A 53 17.21 2.75 -4.82
N THR A 54 16.18 1.94 -4.92
CA THR A 54 15.28 1.90 -6.08
C THR A 54 13.85 2.15 -5.63
N ARG A 55 13.13 2.97 -6.39
CA ARG A 55 11.78 3.41 -6.08
C ARG A 55 10.84 3.20 -7.23
N ARG A 56 9.62 2.77 -6.89
CA ARG A 56 8.51 2.63 -7.84
C ARG A 56 7.25 3.20 -7.22
N ASP A 57 6.38 3.70 -8.09
CA ASP A 57 5.04 4.13 -7.73
C ASP A 57 4.02 3.10 -8.20
N PHE A 58 3.01 2.91 -7.39
CA PHE A 58 1.81 2.17 -7.74
C PHE A 58 0.59 3.01 -7.38
N PHE A 59 -0.37 3.07 -8.28
CA PHE A 59 -1.67 3.68 -7.99
C PHE A 59 -2.76 3.04 -8.84
N LEU A 60 -3.95 2.99 -8.29
CA LEU A 60 -5.15 2.49 -8.96
C LEU A 60 -6.37 3.31 -8.55
N CYS A 61 -7.41 3.26 -9.37
CA CYS A 61 -8.68 3.96 -9.10
C CYS A 61 -9.87 3.01 -9.19
N ALA A 62 -10.98 3.46 -8.61
CA ALA A 62 -12.27 2.84 -8.75
C ALA A 62 -13.36 3.93 -8.83
N PRO A 63 -14.31 3.86 -9.78
CA PRO A 63 -15.33 4.91 -9.96
C PRO A 63 -16.35 4.92 -8.83
N SER A 64 -16.49 3.83 -8.08
CA SER A 64 -17.46 3.69 -6.98
C SER A 64 -16.91 2.72 -5.94
N THR A 65 -16.49 3.23 -4.79
CA THR A 65 -15.85 2.46 -3.72
C THR A 65 -15.99 3.12 -2.36
N THR A 66 -15.32 2.57 -1.35
CA THR A 66 -15.13 3.14 -0.01
C THR A 66 -13.66 3.09 0.38
N ASN A 67 -13.21 3.92 1.34
CA ASN A 67 -11.83 3.88 1.84
C ASN A 67 -11.41 2.46 2.24
N ASN A 68 -12.21 1.76 3.04
CA ASN A 68 -11.91 0.41 3.46
C ASN A 68 -11.70 -0.57 2.27
N ARG A 69 -12.51 -0.44 1.23
CA ARG A 69 -12.35 -1.26 0.02
C ARG A 69 -11.09 -0.87 -0.74
N MET A 70 -10.79 0.42 -0.84
CA MET A 70 -9.58 0.90 -1.52
C MET A 70 -8.31 0.46 -0.80
N ALA A 71 -8.26 0.56 0.54
CA ALA A 71 -7.13 0.05 1.32
C ALA A 71 -6.85 -1.43 1.04
N LEU A 72 -7.90 -2.27 1.07
CA LEU A 72 -7.77 -3.70 0.77
C LEU A 72 -7.37 -3.96 -0.69
N THR A 73 -8.06 -3.33 -1.63
CA THR A 73 -7.81 -3.51 -3.07
C THR A 73 -6.40 -3.07 -3.44
N GLY A 74 -5.97 -1.90 -2.94
CA GLY A 74 -4.61 -1.38 -3.16
C GLY A 74 -3.54 -2.35 -2.65
N ALA A 75 -3.70 -2.85 -1.41
CA ALA A 75 -2.77 -3.82 -0.84
C ALA A 75 -2.72 -5.14 -1.64
N ILE A 76 -3.88 -5.67 -2.04
CA ILE A 76 -3.99 -6.92 -2.81
C ILE A 76 -3.30 -6.78 -4.17
N GLU A 77 -3.67 -5.75 -4.94
CA GLU A 77 -3.16 -5.59 -6.31
C GLU A 77 -1.67 -5.26 -6.31
N LEU A 78 -1.19 -4.44 -5.36
CA LEU A 78 0.22 -4.17 -5.21
C LEU A 78 1.02 -5.44 -4.86
N LEU A 79 0.57 -6.21 -3.86
CA LEU A 79 1.28 -7.42 -3.44
C LEU A 79 1.34 -8.48 -4.56
N LYS A 80 0.35 -8.56 -5.43
CA LYS A 80 0.39 -9.44 -6.62
C LYS A 80 1.50 -9.10 -7.60
N LEU A 81 1.95 -7.84 -7.64
CA LEU A 81 3.04 -7.40 -8.52
C LEU A 81 4.43 -7.74 -7.99
N LEU A 82 4.55 -8.09 -6.72
CA LEU A 82 5.83 -8.41 -6.10
C LEU A 82 6.19 -9.89 -6.33
N ALA A 83 7.50 -10.13 -6.55
CA ALA A 83 8.02 -11.49 -6.66
C ALA A 83 7.83 -12.30 -5.36
N GLU A 84 7.70 -13.62 -5.48
CA GLU A 84 7.65 -14.56 -4.35
C GLU A 84 8.86 -15.50 -4.35
N PRO A 85 9.31 -15.94 -3.17
CA PRO A 85 8.98 -15.43 -1.83
C PRO A 85 9.60 -14.05 -1.59
N GLY A 86 8.98 -13.24 -0.73
CA GLY A 86 9.46 -11.88 -0.45
C GLY A 86 9.28 -11.48 1.01
N ARG A 87 10.17 -10.60 1.47
CA ARG A 87 10.05 -9.91 2.76
C ARG A 87 9.52 -8.51 2.49
N VAL A 88 8.40 -8.16 3.08
CA VAL A 88 7.73 -6.88 2.89
C VAL A 88 7.51 -6.20 4.23
N ARG A 89 7.83 -4.92 4.30
CA ARG A 89 7.41 -4.04 5.40
C ARG A 89 6.39 -3.07 4.83
N TYR A 90 5.15 -3.20 5.27
CA TYR A 90 4.01 -2.46 4.73
C TYR A 90 3.51 -1.44 5.74
N TYR A 91 3.65 -0.17 5.43
CA TYR A 91 3.16 0.95 6.22
C TYR A 91 1.86 1.49 5.63
N SER A 92 0.86 1.68 6.48
CA SER A 92 -0.41 2.34 6.12
C SER A 92 -1.01 3.01 7.34
N ASP A 93 -1.74 4.09 7.13
CA ASP A 93 -2.53 4.75 8.17
C ASP A 93 -3.94 4.19 8.30
N SER A 94 -4.33 3.27 7.42
CA SER A 94 -5.58 2.51 7.52
C SER A 94 -5.57 1.54 8.70
N GLN A 95 -6.15 1.95 9.82
CA GLN A 95 -6.35 1.05 10.96
C GLN A 95 -7.20 -0.16 10.59
N TYR A 96 -8.15 0.02 9.66
CA TYR A 96 -8.98 -1.07 9.18
C TYR A 96 -8.13 -2.17 8.52
N LEU A 97 -7.23 -1.79 7.61
CA LEU A 97 -6.33 -2.72 6.94
C LEU A 97 -5.39 -3.38 7.96
N VAL A 98 -4.62 -2.58 8.71
CA VAL A 98 -3.54 -3.10 9.55
C VAL A 98 -4.09 -3.96 10.68
N LYS A 99 -5.08 -3.49 11.46
CA LYS A 99 -5.70 -4.30 12.51
C LYS A 99 -6.45 -5.50 11.94
N GLY A 100 -7.12 -5.32 10.81
CA GLY A 100 -7.85 -6.40 10.16
C GLY A 100 -6.96 -7.60 9.83
N ILE A 101 -5.82 -7.34 9.17
CA ILE A 101 -4.92 -8.42 8.75
C ILE A 101 -4.09 -9.00 9.90
N THR A 102 -3.77 -8.20 10.92
CA THR A 102 -2.94 -8.65 12.05
C THR A 102 -3.72 -9.27 13.21
N GLU A 103 -4.98 -8.88 13.39
CA GLU A 103 -5.77 -9.28 14.56
C GLU A 103 -7.05 -10.05 14.16
N TRP A 104 -7.90 -9.47 13.27
CA TRP A 104 -9.27 -9.97 13.09
C TRP A 104 -9.37 -11.18 12.18
N VAL A 105 -8.58 -11.20 11.12
CA VAL A 105 -8.66 -12.23 10.07
C VAL A 105 -8.42 -13.63 10.62
N PHE A 106 -7.48 -13.79 11.55
CA PHE A 106 -7.20 -15.08 12.20
C PHE A 106 -8.41 -15.64 12.97
N ASP A 107 -9.15 -14.75 13.64
CA ASP A 107 -10.38 -15.13 14.34
C ASP A 107 -11.50 -15.47 13.36
N TRP A 108 -11.63 -14.72 12.28
CA TRP A 108 -12.63 -15.00 11.25
C TRP A 108 -12.35 -16.32 10.54
N GLU A 109 -11.11 -16.60 10.17
CA GLU A 109 -10.70 -17.88 9.57
C GLU A 109 -11.09 -19.06 10.46
N ARG A 110 -10.75 -19.01 11.76
CA ARG A 110 -11.10 -20.07 12.73
C ARG A 110 -12.60 -20.28 12.87
N ARG A 111 -13.42 -19.25 12.64
CA ARG A 111 -14.89 -19.29 12.73
C ARG A 111 -15.58 -19.50 11.39
N GLY A 112 -14.84 -19.91 10.34
CA GLY A 112 -15.39 -20.10 9.00
C GLY A 112 -15.84 -18.79 8.36
N TRP A 113 -15.05 -17.71 8.56
CA TRP A 113 -15.29 -16.35 8.04
C TRP A 113 -16.58 -15.71 8.58
N LYS A 114 -16.84 -15.92 9.86
CA LYS A 114 -17.96 -15.33 10.59
C LYS A 114 -17.47 -14.44 11.71
N ARG A 115 -18.10 -13.29 11.91
CA ARG A 115 -17.87 -12.42 13.07
C ARG A 115 -19.04 -12.51 14.06
N LYS A 116 -18.79 -12.20 15.33
CA LYS A 116 -19.84 -12.03 16.32
C LYS A 116 -20.69 -10.81 15.93
N GLY A 117 -21.96 -11.03 15.62
CA GLY A 117 -22.90 -9.97 15.26
C GLY A 117 -23.11 -9.74 13.76
N GLY A 118 -22.72 -10.70 12.88
CA GLY A 118 -23.10 -10.62 11.47
C GLY A 118 -22.04 -11.07 10.47
N ALA A 119 -22.25 -10.73 9.21
CA ALA A 119 -21.31 -11.00 8.14
C ALA A 119 -20.03 -10.15 8.25
N VAL A 120 -18.92 -10.68 7.77
CA VAL A 120 -17.68 -9.93 7.60
C VAL A 120 -17.84 -8.99 6.39
N GLU A 121 -17.67 -7.70 6.61
CA GLU A 121 -17.67 -6.73 5.51
C GLU A 121 -16.44 -6.93 4.63
N ASN A 122 -16.59 -6.75 3.31
CA ASN A 122 -15.52 -6.94 2.34
C ASN A 122 -14.85 -8.33 2.42
N LEU A 123 -15.65 -9.35 2.72
CA LEU A 123 -15.18 -10.72 2.97
C LEU A 123 -14.28 -11.23 1.85
N GLU A 124 -14.70 -11.01 0.60
CA GLU A 124 -13.97 -11.44 -0.60
C GLU A 124 -12.56 -10.82 -0.68
N LEU A 125 -12.43 -9.55 -0.28
CA LEU A 125 -11.15 -8.85 -0.26
C LEU A 125 -10.25 -9.36 0.87
N TRP A 126 -10.80 -9.62 2.05
CA TRP A 126 -10.04 -10.22 3.15
C TRP A 126 -9.51 -11.61 2.81
N GLN A 127 -10.34 -12.45 2.19
CA GLN A 127 -9.93 -13.79 1.74
C GLN A 127 -8.83 -13.71 0.69
N GLU A 128 -8.96 -12.78 -0.26
CA GLU A 128 -7.95 -12.58 -1.29
C GLU A 128 -6.64 -12.01 -0.71
N LEU A 129 -6.71 -11.04 0.22
CA LEU A 129 -5.52 -10.52 0.90
C LEU A 129 -4.77 -11.64 1.64
N ARG A 130 -5.50 -12.51 2.36
CA ARG A 130 -4.89 -13.70 3.01
C ARG A 130 -4.25 -14.65 2.00
N ARG A 131 -4.89 -14.84 0.85
CA ARG A 131 -4.33 -15.68 -0.21
C ARG A 131 -3.01 -15.13 -0.75
N VAL A 132 -2.95 -13.85 -1.07
CA VAL A 132 -1.74 -13.21 -1.63
C VAL A 132 -0.62 -13.04 -0.61
N THR A 133 -0.92 -13.04 0.69
CA THR A 133 0.09 -12.93 1.75
C THR A 133 0.61 -14.29 2.24
N ARG A 134 -0.02 -15.41 1.85
CA ARG A 134 0.28 -16.74 2.42
C ARG A 134 1.75 -17.16 2.31
N HIS A 135 2.44 -16.76 1.25
CA HIS A 135 3.82 -17.14 0.94
C HIS A 135 4.80 -15.97 1.05
N ARG A 136 4.37 -14.88 1.72
CA ARG A 136 5.18 -13.69 1.94
C ARG A 136 5.30 -13.39 3.43
N ALA A 137 6.49 -12.98 3.87
CA ALA A 137 6.68 -12.41 5.20
C ALA A 137 6.34 -10.92 5.14
N VAL A 138 5.10 -10.55 5.45
CA VAL A 138 4.64 -9.16 5.47
C VAL A 138 4.55 -8.68 6.91
N ALA A 139 5.40 -7.71 7.27
CA ALA A 139 5.32 -6.97 8.52
C ALA A 139 4.43 -5.73 8.31
N TRP A 140 3.21 -5.79 8.82
CA TRP A 140 2.24 -4.71 8.75
C TRP A 140 2.48 -3.70 9.86
N GLN A 141 2.58 -2.42 9.49
CA GLN A 141 2.87 -1.33 10.40
C GLN A 141 1.84 -0.22 10.23
N TRP A 142 1.12 0.08 11.30
CA TRP A 142 0.27 1.26 11.32
C TRP A 142 1.11 2.50 11.59
N LEU A 143 0.87 3.56 10.85
CA LEU A 143 1.40 4.88 11.13
C LEU A 143 0.25 5.89 11.25
N ARG A 144 0.51 7.01 11.88
CA ARG A 144 -0.49 8.07 11.98
C ARG A 144 -0.49 8.88 10.69
N GLY A 145 -1.63 8.92 10.00
CA GLY A 145 -1.82 9.75 8.82
C GLY A 145 -1.62 11.24 9.11
N HIS A 146 -1.18 11.98 8.12
CA HIS A 146 -0.93 13.43 8.16
C HIS A 146 -0.06 13.90 9.35
N ALA A 147 0.89 13.06 9.78
CA ALA A 147 1.77 13.34 10.91
C ALA A 147 3.19 13.76 10.49
N GLY A 148 3.37 14.25 9.25
CA GLY A 148 4.65 14.68 8.73
C GLY A 148 5.55 13.55 8.21
N HIS A 149 4.99 12.38 7.94
CA HIS A 149 5.70 11.27 7.30
C HIS A 149 5.76 11.48 5.79
N ALA A 150 6.88 11.96 5.26
CA ALA A 150 7.02 12.35 3.86
C ALA A 150 6.57 11.26 2.87
N LYS A 151 6.93 10.01 3.11
CA LYS A 151 6.59 8.89 2.23
C LYS A 151 5.10 8.54 2.28
N ASN A 152 4.44 8.68 3.43
CA ASN A 152 3.00 8.48 3.52
C ASN A 152 2.24 9.64 2.86
N GLU A 153 2.67 10.89 3.07
CA GLU A 153 2.07 12.04 2.37
C GLU A 153 2.28 11.95 0.85
N TYR A 154 3.36 11.32 0.40
CA TYR A 154 3.54 11.02 -1.02
C TYR A 154 2.57 9.92 -1.51
N ALA A 155 2.34 8.87 -0.73
CA ALA A 155 1.36 7.84 -1.06
C ALA A 155 -0.07 8.41 -1.10
N ASP A 156 -0.44 9.29 -0.15
CA ASP A 156 -1.69 10.06 -0.17
C ASP A 156 -1.81 10.90 -1.45
N HIS A 157 -0.75 11.62 -1.84
CA HIS A 157 -0.73 12.38 -3.10
C HIS A 157 -1.05 11.48 -4.31
N LEU A 158 -0.48 10.29 -4.38
CA LEU A 158 -0.76 9.34 -5.47
C LEU A 158 -2.21 8.83 -5.41
N ALA A 159 -2.73 8.53 -4.21
CA ALA A 159 -4.10 8.08 -4.00
C ALA A 159 -5.13 9.15 -4.37
N VAL A 160 -4.94 10.39 -3.91
CA VAL A 160 -5.81 11.54 -4.22
C VAL A 160 -5.84 11.80 -5.73
N ARG A 161 -4.67 11.79 -6.38
CA ARG A 161 -4.58 11.96 -7.83
C ARG A 161 -5.29 10.82 -8.57
N ALA A 162 -5.08 9.57 -8.17
CA ALA A 162 -5.75 8.42 -8.77
C ALA A 162 -7.28 8.51 -8.62
N ALA A 163 -7.76 8.94 -7.45
CA ALA A 163 -9.20 9.15 -7.21
C ALA A 163 -9.78 10.27 -8.06
N GLY A 164 -9.07 11.42 -8.17
CA GLY A 164 -9.53 12.60 -8.88
C GLY A 164 -9.55 12.42 -10.39
N ASP A 165 -8.43 11.95 -10.93
CA ASP A 165 -8.23 11.81 -12.37
C ASP A 165 -8.77 10.48 -12.91
N GLN A 166 -9.18 9.54 -12.04
CA GLN A 166 -9.61 8.18 -12.37
C GLN A 166 -8.57 7.44 -13.24
N ILE A 167 -7.31 7.48 -12.81
CA ILE A 167 -6.17 6.86 -13.47
C ILE A 167 -5.57 5.74 -12.64
N ALA A 168 -4.90 4.83 -13.34
CA ALA A 168 -4.13 3.74 -12.71
C ALA A 168 -2.75 3.64 -13.37
N SER A 169 -1.75 3.19 -12.60
CA SER A 169 -0.45 2.82 -13.15
C SER A 169 -0.54 1.50 -13.93
N ASP A 170 0.26 1.36 -14.97
CA ASP A 170 0.45 0.08 -15.65
C ASP A 170 1.53 -0.73 -14.89
N GLY A 171 1.08 -1.46 -13.89
CA GLY A 171 1.99 -2.12 -12.94
C GLY A 171 2.74 -1.11 -12.07
N LEU A 172 4.05 -1.28 -11.92
CA LEU A 172 4.89 -0.39 -11.14
C LEU A 172 5.58 0.63 -12.07
N ALA A 173 5.26 1.88 -11.89
CA ALA A 173 5.80 3.01 -12.63
C ALA A 173 7.14 3.52 -12.01
N ALA A 174 7.90 4.31 -12.77
CA ALA A 174 9.04 5.03 -12.21
C ALA A 174 8.56 6.06 -11.17
N SER A 175 9.23 6.10 -10.00
CA SER A 175 8.77 6.97 -8.93
C SER A 175 9.03 8.44 -9.21
N GLN A 176 8.07 9.28 -8.84
CA GLN A 176 8.13 10.72 -8.86
C GLN A 176 8.44 11.32 -7.47
N LEU A 177 8.80 10.50 -6.49
CA LEU A 177 9.08 10.97 -5.13
C LEU A 177 10.09 12.12 -5.11
N GLY A 178 11.18 12.03 -5.89
CA GLY A 178 12.23 13.06 -5.89
C GLY A 178 11.72 14.43 -6.33
N SER A 179 10.96 14.50 -7.41
CA SER A 179 10.37 15.76 -7.90
C SER A 179 9.30 16.31 -6.96
N TRP A 180 8.43 15.44 -6.44
CA TRP A 180 7.43 15.82 -5.46
C TRP A 180 8.06 16.33 -4.16
N LEU A 181 9.09 15.66 -3.65
CA LEU A 181 9.78 16.07 -2.43
C LEU A 181 10.47 17.42 -2.60
N ALA A 182 11.14 17.66 -3.74
CA ALA A 182 11.76 18.95 -4.04
C ALA A 182 10.73 20.09 -4.06
N GLU A 183 9.55 19.84 -4.62
CA GLU A 183 8.44 20.78 -4.58
C GLU A 183 7.94 21.06 -3.15
N GLN A 184 7.79 20.01 -2.32
CA GLN A 184 7.38 20.19 -0.93
C GLN A 184 8.44 20.95 -0.11
N GLN A 185 9.72 20.66 -0.33
CA GLN A 185 10.84 21.38 0.30
C GLN A 185 10.89 22.86 -0.08
N SER A 186 10.60 23.18 -1.33
CA SER A 186 10.49 24.58 -1.75
C SER A 186 9.37 25.36 -1.04
N LYS A 187 8.36 24.64 -0.54
CA LYS A 187 7.24 25.16 0.26
C LYS A 187 7.55 25.14 1.77
N GLY A 188 8.77 24.77 2.17
CA GLY A 188 9.20 24.68 3.57
C GLY A 188 8.80 23.40 4.31
N LYS A 189 8.21 22.41 3.61
CA LYS A 189 7.93 21.09 4.19
C LYS A 189 9.12 20.15 4.06
N PHE A 190 9.26 19.20 5.00
CA PHE A 190 10.29 18.14 4.97
C PHE A 190 11.74 18.66 4.81
N SER A 191 12.05 19.83 5.36
CA SER A 191 13.40 20.39 5.32
C SER A 191 14.40 19.42 5.97
N GLY A 192 15.50 19.10 5.25
CA GLY A 192 16.51 18.15 5.72
C GLY A 192 16.11 16.67 5.68
N TYR A 193 14.93 16.34 5.17
CA TYR A 193 14.53 14.95 5.00
C TYR A 193 15.28 14.29 3.85
N ASP A 194 15.90 13.14 4.13
CA ASP A 194 16.61 12.29 3.17
C ASP A 194 15.91 10.93 3.06
N PRO A 195 15.27 10.62 1.92
CA PRO A 195 14.56 9.37 1.74
C PRO A 195 15.47 8.14 1.66
N ASP A 196 16.75 8.29 1.28
CA ASP A 196 17.70 7.18 1.20
C ASP A 196 18.16 6.79 2.60
N GLN A 197 18.50 7.76 3.44
CA GLN A 197 18.86 7.52 4.82
C GLN A 197 17.74 6.82 5.60
N GLU A 198 16.49 7.22 5.34
CA GLU A 198 15.35 6.53 5.96
C GLU A 198 15.21 5.10 5.47
N LEU A 199 15.39 4.83 4.18
CA LEU A 199 15.34 3.46 3.65
C LEU A 199 16.43 2.58 4.26
N GLU A 200 17.67 3.09 4.38
CA GLU A 200 18.77 2.39 5.03
C GLU A 200 18.45 2.04 6.49
N ARG A 201 17.92 3.00 7.25
CA ARG A 201 17.49 2.78 8.62
C ARG A 201 16.43 1.68 8.71
N LEU A 202 15.40 1.75 7.86
CA LEU A 202 14.34 0.74 7.81
C LEU A 202 14.85 -0.63 7.37
N ALA A 203 15.85 -0.70 6.52
CA ALA A 203 16.46 -1.96 6.10
C ALA A 203 17.31 -2.59 7.21
N GLY A 204 17.95 -1.78 8.05
CA GLY A 204 18.77 -2.22 9.19
C GLY A 204 17.96 -2.72 10.39
N ASP A 205 16.78 -2.17 10.62
CA ASP A 205 15.86 -2.62 11.67
C ASP A 205 15.27 -3.98 11.30
N GLN A 206 15.66 -5.05 12.00
CA GLN A 206 15.07 -6.38 11.81
C GLN A 206 13.67 -6.41 12.45
N PRO A 207 12.55 -6.44 11.69
CA PRO A 207 11.26 -6.66 12.30
C PRO A 207 11.17 -8.10 12.78
N THR A 208 10.76 -8.30 14.03
CA THR A 208 10.35 -9.62 14.50
C THR A 208 9.11 -10.02 13.72
N PRO A 209 9.10 -11.14 12.98
CA PRO A 209 7.88 -11.61 12.34
C PRO A 209 6.84 -11.91 13.40
N ALA A 210 5.61 -11.45 13.17
CA ALA A 210 4.44 -11.77 14.00
C ALA A 210 3.98 -13.21 13.74
#